data_2a799f99f80b17c3e56070769246027a
#
_entry.id   2a799f99f80b17c3e56070769246027a
#
_cell.length_a   1.000
_cell.length_b   1.000
_cell.length_c   1.000
_cell.angle_alpha   90.00
_cell.angle_beta   90.00
_cell.angle_gamma   90.00
#
_symmetry.space_group_name_H-M   'P 1'
#
loop_
_entity.id
_entity.type
_entity.pdbx_description
1 polymer ?
#
loop_
_entity_poly.entity_id
_entity_poly.type
_entity_poly.pdbx_seq_one_letter_code
_entity_poly.pdbx_strand_id
1 'polypeptide(L)'
;VGECRAAGAGLMVDTMPVSAGRDVVRLAEISTRTGVPIVAATGLHHDRYYGPLHWTNRVGADELTALFVADLIEGVDEFDYTSPVVRRTPHRAGLAKVATSGEVPDARDLRNIEAVAAASVATGAPVLTHCEGGRGGIAQVELLVAAGVPAPSIIVSHVDKAQDLAYLHDLAETGAQRLIQLED
;
A
#
# COMPACT_ATOMS: atom_id res chain seq x y z
N VAL A 1 -14.32 -9.37 -10.64
CA VAL A 1 -13.16 -10.28 -10.75
C VAL A 1 -13.39 -11.32 -11.84
N GLY A 2 -14.55 -11.99 -11.90
CA GLY A 2 -14.83 -12.96 -12.98
C GLY A 2 -14.81 -12.35 -14.38
N GLU A 3 -15.32 -11.14 -14.56
CA GLU A 3 -15.25 -10.38 -15.83
C GLU A 3 -13.81 -10.00 -16.18
N CYS A 4 -13.02 -9.57 -15.18
CA CYS A 4 -11.61 -9.27 -15.40
C CYS A 4 -10.83 -10.52 -15.87
N ARG A 5 -11.13 -11.69 -15.31
CA ARG A 5 -10.56 -12.95 -15.78
C ARG A 5 -10.94 -13.24 -17.24
N ALA A 6 -12.19 -13.05 -17.58
CA ALA A 6 -12.66 -13.23 -18.96
C ALA A 6 -11.99 -12.26 -19.95
N ALA A 7 -11.62 -11.07 -19.48
CA ALA A 7 -10.82 -10.08 -20.20
C ALA A 7 -9.30 -10.35 -20.19
N GLY A 8 -8.84 -11.46 -19.57
CA GLY A 8 -7.43 -11.87 -19.59
C GLY A 8 -6.61 -11.45 -18.36
N ALA A 9 -7.22 -10.90 -17.32
CA ALA A 9 -6.49 -10.57 -16.10
C ALA A 9 -5.97 -11.83 -15.40
N GLY A 10 -4.65 -11.92 -15.22
CA GLY A 10 -3.97 -13.03 -14.54
C GLY A 10 -3.78 -12.83 -13.04
N LEU A 11 -3.90 -11.59 -12.54
CA LEU A 11 -3.70 -11.20 -11.15
C LEU A 11 -4.52 -9.93 -10.86
N MET A 12 -4.96 -9.79 -9.62
CA MET A 12 -5.53 -8.53 -9.11
C MET A 12 -4.80 -8.11 -7.83
N VAL A 13 -4.74 -6.81 -7.61
CA VAL A 13 -4.21 -6.22 -6.37
C VAL A 13 -5.33 -5.45 -5.69
N ASP A 14 -5.71 -5.85 -4.48
CA ASP A 14 -6.56 -5.05 -3.62
C ASP A 14 -5.67 -4.08 -2.84
N THR A 15 -5.81 -2.81 -3.14
CA THR A 15 -4.98 -1.74 -2.57
C THR A 15 -5.54 -1.16 -1.27
N MET A 16 -6.58 -1.75 -0.70
CA MET A 16 -7.13 -1.31 0.59
C MET A 16 -6.23 -1.78 1.73
N PRO A 17 -5.56 -0.87 2.45
CA PRO A 17 -4.66 -1.24 3.54
C PRO A 17 -5.40 -1.38 4.87
N VAL A 18 -4.65 -1.47 5.97
CA VAL A 18 -5.15 -1.67 7.34
C VAL A 18 -6.29 -0.70 7.69
N SER A 19 -7.37 -1.24 8.20
CA SER A 19 -8.56 -0.51 8.69
C SER A 19 -9.21 0.44 7.67
N ALA A 20 -8.97 0.22 6.38
CA ALA A 20 -9.55 1.02 5.29
C ALA A 20 -10.62 0.24 4.49
N GLY A 21 -11.11 -0.87 5.03
CA GLY A 21 -12.14 -1.71 4.41
C GLY A 21 -11.60 -3.00 3.79
N ARG A 22 -10.37 -3.39 4.10
CA ARG A 22 -9.76 -4.65 3.68
C ARG A 22 -10.50 -5.83 4.32
N ASP A 23 -10.86 -6.84 3.51
CA ASP A 23 -11.48 -8.08 3.97
C ASP A 23 -10.79 -9.28 3.29
N VAL A 24 -9.72 -9.76 3.90
CA VAL A 24 -8.88 -10.82 3.32
C VAL A 24 -9.59 -12.17 3.24
N VAL A 25 -10.58 -12.43 4.10
CA VAL A 25 -11.36 -13.65 4.06
C VAL A 25 -12.25 -13.69 2.81
N ARG A 26 -12.93 -12.57 2.52
CA ARG A 26 -13.72 -12.44 1.29
C ARG A 26 -12.86 -12.40 0.04
N LEU A 27 -11.71 -11.73 0.09
CA LEU A 27 -10.77 -11.72 -1.03
C LEU A 27 -10.28 -13.14 -1.36
N ALA A 28 -9.97 -13.96 -0.36
CA ALA A 28 -9.59 -15.35 -0.53
C ALA A 28 -10.72 -16.21 -1.12
N GLU A 29 -11.96 -16.01 -0.66
CA GLU A 29 -13.13 -16.67 -1.23
C GLU A 29 -13.33 -16.29 -2.71
N ILE A 30 -13.27 -14.99 -3.02
CA ILE A 30 -13.40 -14.49 -4.40
C ILE A 30 -12.29 -15.07 -5.28
N SER A 31 -11.05 -15.04 -4.81
CA SER A 31 -9.89 -15.61 -5.51
C SER A 31 -10.12 -17.09 -5.83
N THR A 32 -10.54 -17.87 -4.83
CA THR A 32 -10.83 -19.31 -4.99
C THR A 32 -11.94 -19.55 -6.01
N ARG A 33 -13.04 -18.82 -5.92
CA ARG A 33 -14.22 -18.98 -6.81
C ARG A 33 -13.96 -18.55 -8.24
N THR A 34 -13.12 -17.55 -8.44
CA THR A 34 -12.84 -17.00 -9.78
C THR A 34 -11.59 -17.59 -10.41
N GLY A 35 -10.72 -18.19 -9.62
CA GLY A 35 -9.39 -18.66 -10.04
C GLY A 35 -8.43 -17.52 -10.42
N VAL A 36 -8.69 -16.29 -9.96
CA VAL A 36 -7.79 -15.13 -10.11
C VAL A 36 -7.08 -14.90 -8.78
N PRO A 37 -5.75 -15.01 -8.71
CA PRO A 37 -5.02 -14.62 -7.53
C PRO A 37 -5.27 -13.16 -7.17
N ILE A 38 -5.47 -12.87 -5.88
CA ILE A 38 -5.65 -11.50 -5.37
C ILE A 38 -4.58 -11.22 -4.33
N VAL A 39 -3.79 -10.19 -4.54
CA VAL A 39 -2.80 -9.70 -3.58
C VAL A 39 -3.47 -8.66 -2.69
N ALA A 40 -3.43 -8.87 -1.38
CA ALA A 40 -3.90 -7.88 -0.40
C ALA A 40 -2.75 -6.99 0.07
N ALA A 41 -3.06 -5.75 0.45
CA ALA A 41 -2.10 -4.81 0.99
C ALA A 41 -2.13 -4.75 2.52
N THR A 42 -0.97 -4.46 3.15
CA THR A 42 -0.86 -3.89 4.49
C THR A 42 -0.47 -2.41 4.41
N GLY A 43 -0.11 -1.77 5.51
CA GLY A 43 0.24 -0.34 5.53
C GLY A 43 -0.95 0.57 5.78
N LEU A 44 -0.83 1.86 5.45
CA LEU A 44 -1.87 2.86 5.71
C LEU A 44 -2.18 3.71 4.48
N HIS A 45 -3.43 4.13 4.38
CA HIS A 45 -3.87 5.20 3.48
C HIS A 45 -3.68 6.57 4.14
N HIS A 46 -3.95 7.67 3.42
CA HIS A 46 -3.89 8.98 4.04
C HIS A 46 -5.08 9.20 5.01
N ASP A 47 -4.96 10.24 5.85
CA ASP A 47 -5.75 10.46 7.07
C ASP A 47 -7.26 10.54 6.86
N ARG A 48 -7.74 11.03 5.72
CA ARG A 48 -9.20 11.13 5.45
C ARG A 48 -9.95 9.80 5.50
N TYR A 49 -9.23 8.67 5.39
CA TYR A 49 -9.82 7.33 5.53
C TYR A 49 -9.95 6.89 6.99
N TYR A 50 -9.33 7.65 7.92
CA TYR A 50 -9.29 7.35 9.34
C TYR A 50 -9.83 8.56 10.11
N GLY A 51 -10.77 8.37 11.02
CA GLY A 51 -11.22 9.45 11.88
C GLY A 51 -10.12 9.94 12.84
N PRO A 52 -10.20 11.16 13.39
CA PRO A 52 -9.15 11.74 14.22
C PRO A 52 -8.88 10.95 15.51
N LEU A 53 -9.84 10.14 15.96
CA LEU A 53 -9.69 9.29 17.14
C LEU A 53 -9.26 7.85 16.79
N HIS A 54 -9.01 7.57 15.51
CA HIS A 54 -8.60 6.24 15.09
C HIS A 54 -7.26 5.85 15.74
N TRP A 55 -7.13 4.58 16.11
CA TRP A 55 -5.96 4.07 16.82
C TRP A 55 -4.65 4.28 16.05
N THR A 56 -4.68 4.24 14.71
CA THR A 56 -3.50 4.47 13.85
C THR A 56 -2.86 5.85 14.07
N ASN A 57 -3.58 6.81 14.63
CA ASN A 57 -3.06 8.14 14.94
C ASN A 57 -2.38 8.22 16.32
N ARG A 58 -2.39 7.11 17.09
CA ARG A 58 -1.92 7.05 18.49
C ARG A 58 -0.72 6.15 18.69
N VAL A 59 -0.27 5.48 17.63
CA VAL A 59 0.85 4.53 17.66
C VAL A 59 2.04 5.08 16.89
N GLY A 60 3.24 4.68 17.29
CA GLY A 60 4.50 5.08 16.66
C GLY A 60 4.86 4.25 15.42
N ALA A 61 5.98 4.61 14.78
CA ALA A 61 6.47 3.91 13.60
C ALA A 61 6.85 2.44 13.92
N ASP A 62 7.46 2.18 15.07
CA ASP A 62 7.86 0.82 15.47
C ASP A 62 6.68 -0.12 15.64
N GLU A 63 5.60 0.36 16.26
CA GLU A 63 4.37 -0.42 16.46
C GLU A 63 3.67 -0.70 15.12
N LEU A 64 3.62 0.28 14.23
CA LEU A 64 3.13 0.11 12.87
C LEU A 64 3.99 -0.87 12.07
N THR A 65 5.32 -0.75 12.18
CA THR A 65 6.26 -1.69 11.53
C THR A 65 6.00 -3.13 11.97
N ALA A 66 5.89 -3.36 13.29
CA ALA A 66 5.60 -4.69 13.82
C ALA A 66 4.28 -5.26 13.29
N LEU A 67 3.24 -4.43 13.20
CA LEU A 67 1.95 -4.82 12.64
C LEU A 67 2.07 -5.17 11.15
N PHE A 68 2.74 -4.34 10.35
CA PHE A 68 2.87 -4.59 8.92
C PHE A 68 3.73 -5.82 8.62
N VAL A 69 4.81 -6.02 9.36
CA VAL A 69 5.62 -7.25 9.28
C VAL A 69 4.77 -8.48 9.59
N ALA A 70 3.98 -8.43 10.66
CA ALA A 70 3.12 -9.55 11.03
C ALA A 70 2.04 -9.84 9.96
N ASP A 71 1.44 -8.80 9.33
CA ASP A 71 0.52 -9.00 8.20
C ASP A 71 1.21 -9.68 7.00
N LEU A 72 2.48 -9.37 6.75
CA LEU A 72 3.25 -9.90 5.62
C LEU A 72 3.74 -11.34 5.86
N ILE A 73 4.05 -11.73 7.10
CA ILE A 73 4.70 -13.02 7.40
C ILE A 73 3.85 -14.00 8.20
N GLU A 74 2.95 -13.52 9.07
CA GLU A 74 2.12 -14.39 9.93
C GLU A 74 0.70 -14.53 9.38
N GLY A 75 0.06 -13.43 9.01
CA GLY A 75 -1.30 -13.35 8.49
C GLY A 75 -2.02 -12.09 8.92
N VAL A 76 -2.97 -11.66 8.12
CA VAL A 76 -3.80 -10.48 8.36
C VAL A 76 -4.87 -10.80 9.41
N ASP A 77 -5.17 -9.81 10.26
CA ASP A 77 -6.26 -9.94 11.23
C ASP A 77 -7.64 -10.08 10.54
N GLU A 78 -8.46 -11.05 11.00
CA GLU A 78 -9.79 -11.34 10.45
C GLU A 78 -10.72 -10.12 10.49
N PHE A 79 -10.55 -9.25 11.48
CA PHE A 79 -11.39 -8.08 11.69
C PHE A 79 -10.73 -6.77 11.21
N ASP A 80 -9.63 -6.87 10.49
CA ASP A 80 -8.86 -5.72 9.98
C ASP A 80 -8.55 -4.67 11.07
N TYR A 81 -8.22 -5.17 12.28
CA TYR A 81 -7.90 -4.35 13.46
C TYR A 81 -9.02 -3.40 13.91
N THR A 82 -10.26 -3.71 13.60
CA THR A 82 -11.46 -3.00 14.10
C THR A 82 -12.01 -3.60 15.40
N SER A 83 -11.43 -4.72 15.84
CA SER A 83 -11.75 -5.43 17.09
C SER A 83 -10.62 -5.27 18.12
N PRO A 84 -10.91 -5.30 19.42
CA PRO A 84 -9.88 -5.30 20.46
C PRO A 84 -9.06 -6.61 20.52
N VAL A 85 -9.51 -7.64 19.83
CA VAL A 85 -8.85 -8.96 19.80
C VAL A 85 -8.34 -9.19 18.38
N VAL A 86 -7.03 -9.41 18.25
CA VAL A 86 -6.40 -9.79 16.98
C VAL A 86 -6.57 -11.28 16.74
N ARG A 87 -7.17 -11.65 15.62
CA ARG A 87 -7.31 -13.02 15.17
C ARG A 87 -6.70 -13.18 13.78
N ARG A 88 -5.47 -13.69 13.71
CA ARG A 88 -4.78 -13.84 12.44
C ARG A 88 -5.39 -14.94 11.59
N THR A 89 -5.62 -14.61 10.34
CA THR A 89 -6.02 -15.56 9.29
C THR A 89 -4.77 -16.21 8.68
N PRO A 90 -4.91 -17.30 7.92
CA PRO A 90 -3.79 -17.85 7.13
C PRO A 90 -3.44 -16.99 5.90
N HIS A 91 -4.19 -15.93 5.63
CA HIS A 91 -4.01 -15.05 4.46
C HIS A 91 -3.07 -13.92 4.83
N ARG A 92 -2.01 -13.75 4.03
CA ARG A 92 -0.97 -12.74 4.23
C ARG A 92 -1.11 -11.61 3.22
N ALA A 93 -0.69 -10.42 3.62
CA ALA A 93 -0.48 -9.34 2.67
C ALA A 93 0.71 -9.65 1.75
N GLY A 94 0.67 -9.20 0.51
CA GLY A 94 1.75 -9.39 -0.47
C GLY A 94 2.50 -8.09 -0.80
N LEU A 95 2.03 -6.95 -0.29
CA LEU A 95 2.68 -5.65 -0.45
C LEU A 95 2.35 -4.72 0.72
N ALA A 96 3.18 -3.71 0.92
CA ALA A 96 2.93 -2.63 1.87
C ALA A 96 2.50 -1.36 1.14
N LYS A 97 1.45 -0.68 1.63
CA LYS A 97 0.94 0.56 1.05
C LYS A 97 1.22 1.75 1.94
N VAL A 98 1.58 2.86 1.31
CA VAL A 98 1.66 4.17 1.95
C VAL A 98 1.02 5.23 1.05
N ALA A 99 0.47 6.27 1.67
CA ALA A 99 -0.08 7.42 0.96
C ALA A 99 0.39 8.71 1.62
N THR A 100 0.59 9.74 0.83
CA THR A 100 0.84 11.10 1.33
C THR A 100 -0.33 12.01 1.02
N SER A 101 -0.57 12.96 1.90
CA SER A 101 -1.69 13.91 1.79
C SER A 101 -1.44 15.05 0.80
N GLY A 102 -0.20 15.19 0.32
CA GLY A 102 0.22 16.23 -0.63
C GLY A 102 1.58 15.97 -1.23
N GLU A 103 2.11 16.94 -1.97
CA GLU A 103 3.44 16.85 -2.58
C GLU A 103 4.57 16.80 -1.55
N VAL A 104 4.38 17.50 -0.43
CA VAL A 104 5.33 17.51 0.69
C VAL A 104 4.74 16.67 1.83
N PRO A 105 5.36 15.55 2.19
CA PRO A 105 4.91 14.70 3.28
C PRO A 105 4.88 15.45 4.61
N ASP A 106 3.80 15.33 5.36
CA ASP A 106 3.69 15.84 6.72
C ASP A 106 4.30 14.86 7.76
N ALA A 107 4.24 15.20 9.04
CA ALA A 107 4.81 14.39 10.11
C ALA A 107 4.14 13.00 10.21
N ARG A 108 2.85 12.88 9.89
CA ARG A 108 2.14 11.61 9.86
C ARG A 108 2.57 10.78 8.64
N ASP A 109 2.67 11.43 7.50
CA ASP A 109 3.13 10.79 6.26
C ASP A 109 4.56 10.24 6.44
N LEU A 110 5.47 11.03 7.04
CA LEU A 110 6.85 10.62 7.32
C LEU A 110 6.89 9.39 8.24
N ARG A 111 6.13 9.39 9.34
CA ARG A 111 5.99 8.23 10.24
C ARG A 111 5.50 6.98 9.49
N ASN A 112 4.50 7.13 8.63
CA ASN A 112 3.93 6.02 7.88
C ASN A 112 4.92 5.49 6.83
N ILE A 113 5.66 6.37 6.16
CA ILE A 113 6.74 6.00 5.22
C ILE A 113 7.83 5.23 5.97
N GLU A 114 8.28 5.71 7.13
CA GLU A 114 9.26 5.03 7.97
C GLU A 114 8.81 3.59 8.31
N ALA A 115 7.58 3.43 8.79
CA ALA A 115 7.05 2.12 9.17
C ALA A 115 6.93 1.16 7.97
N VAL A 116 6.44 1.66 6.83
CA VAL A 116 6.30 0.85 5.61
C VAL A 116 7.68 0.49 5.04
N ALA A 117 8.64 1.42 5.04
CA ALA A 117 9.99 1.15 4.59
C ALA A 117 10.66 0.07 5.46
N ALA A 118 10.58 0.19 6.79
CA ALA A 118 11.13 -0.79 7.71
C ALA A 118 10.51 -2.19 7.50
N ALA A 119 9.18 -2.26 7.32
CA ALA A 119 8.50 -3.52 7.03
C ALA A 119 8.93 -4.12 5.67
N SER A 120 9.07 -3.28 4.64
CA SER A 120 9.55 -3.71 3.31
C SER A 120 10.97 -4.25 3.38
N VAL A 121 11.89 -3.55 4.04
CA VAL A 121 13.29 -3.99 4.21
C VAL A 121 13.37 -5.31 4.98
N ALA A 122 12.56 -5.46 6.05
CA ALA A 122 12.56 -6.66 6.88
C ALA A 122 12.00 -7.90 6.15
N THR A 123 11.07 -7.72 5.20
CA THR A 123 10.33 -8.84 4.59
C THR A 123 10.61 -9.04 3.11
N GLY A 124 11.18 -8.05 2.42
CA GLY A 124 11.33 -8.02 0.97
C GLY A 124 10.05 -7.69 0.22
N ALA A 125 8.96 -7.33 0.90
CA ALA A 125 7.67 -6.99 0.27
C ALA A 125 7.78 -5.67 -0.50
N PRO A 126 7.20 -5.56 -1.72
CA PRO A 126 7.18 -4.31 -2.47
C PRO A 126 6.31 -3.25 -1.78
N VAL A 127 6.60 -1.98 -2.09
CA VAL A 127 5.83 -0.83 -1.59
C VAL A 127 4.99 -0.26 -2.71
N LEU A 128 3.69 -0.11 -2.48
CA LEU A 128 2.78 0.64 -3.34
C LEU A 128 2.51 2.01 -2.71
N THR A 129 2.77 3.08 -3.43
CA THR A 129 2.44 4.42 -2.95
C THR A 129 1.14 4.94 -3.55
N HIS A 130 0.53 5.93 -2.91
CA HIS A 130 -0.60 6.69 -3.45
C HIS A 130 -0.21 8.16 -3.53
N CYS A 131 -0.30 8.72 -4.73
CA CYS A 131 -0.03 10.13 -4.98
C CYS A 131 -1.35 10.90 -5.15
N GLU A 132 -1.67 11.78 -4.21
CA GLU A 132 -2.86 12.63 -4.33
C GLU A 132 -2.70 13.57 -5.54
N GLY A 133 -3.66 13.55 -6.45
CA GLY A 133 -3.58 14.33 -7.70
C GLY A 133 -2.40 13.96 -8.62
N GLY A 134 -1.77 12.79 -8.41
CA GLY A 134 -0.65 12.32 -9.23
C GLY A 134 0.72 12.91 -8.87
N ARG A 135 0.79 13.74 -7.83
CA ARG A 135 2.02 14.43 -7.43
C ARG A 135 2.60 13.91 -6.11
N GLY A 136 3.84 14.30 -5.79
CA GLY A 136 4.55 13.85 -4.59
C GLY A 136 5.29 12.51 -4.73
N GLY A 137 5.17 11.83 -5.87
CA GLY A 137 5.80 10.52 -6.08
C GLY A 137 7.31 10.53 -5.98
N ILE A 138 7.99 11.58 -6.46
CA ILE A 138 9.44 11.72 -6.37
C ILE A 138 9.88 11.77 -4.90
N ALA A 139 9.24 12.61 -4.08
CA ALA A 139 9.54 12.71 -2.66
C ALA A 139 9.27 11.38 -1.91
N GLN A 140 8.20 10.67 -2.26
CA GLN A 140 7.91 9.34 -1.70
C GLN A 140 9.03 8.34 -2.04
N VAL A 141 9.48 8.30 -3.30
CA VAL A 141 10.55 7.39 -3.74
C VAL A 141 11.85 7.73 -3.04
N GLU A 142 12.24 9.01 -2.99
CA GLU A 142 13.47 9.45 -2.31
C GLU A 142 13.49 9.04 -0.84
N LEU A 143 12.39 9.25 -0.11
CA LEU A 143 12.27 8.86 1.30
C LEU A 143 12.34 7.35 1.50
N LEU A 144 11.65 6.57 0.68
CA LEU A 144 11.67 5.11 0.75
C LEU A 144 13.07 4.55 0.41
N VAL A 145 13.72 5.09 -0.62
CA VAL A 145 15.09 4.68 -1.01
C VAL A 145 16.10 5.05 0.09
N ALA A 146 15.99 6.26 0.66
CA ALA A 146 16.83 6.68 1.77
C ALA A 146 16.66 5.78 3.01
N ALA A 147 15.46 5.20 3.20
CA ALA A 147 15.16 4.23 4.25
C ALA A 147 15.55 2.77 3.88
N GLY A 148 16.17 2.54 2.70
CA GLY A 148 16.71 1.25 2.29
C GLY A 148 15.82 0.40 1.38
N VAL A 149 14.65 0.90 0.94
CA VAL A 149 13.80 0.18 -0.01
C VAL A 149 14.40 0.29 -1.42
N PRO A 150 14.66 -0.82 -2.14
CA PRO A 150 15.16 -0.74 -3.51
C PRO A 150 14.16 -0.04 -4.44
N ALA A 151 14.60 0.92 -5.24
CA ALA A 151 13.73 1.66 -6.17
C ALA A 151 12.86 0.75 -7.06
N PRO A 152 13.37 -0.37 -7.63
CA PRO A 152 12.54 -1.28 -8.42
C PRO A 152 11.43 -1.98 -7.64
N SER A 153 11.49 -1.98 -6.30
CA SER A 153 10.44 -2.52 -5.43
C SER A 153 9.38 -1.49 -5.02
N ILE A 154 9.49 -0.26 -5.52
CA ILE A 154 8.54 0.83 -5.26
C ILE A 154 7.64 0.99 -6.48
N ILE A 155 6.32 0.99 -6.27
CA ILE A 155 5.30 1.17 -7.29
C ILE A 155 4.57 2.48 -6.98
N VAL A 156 4.73 3.47 -7.85
CA VAL A 156 4.10 4.79 -7.68
C VAL A 156 2.79 4.83 -8.47
N SER A 157 1.65 5.04 -7.78
CA SER A 157 0.33 5.03 -8.41
C SER A 157 -0.22 6.44 -8.65
N HIS A 158 -1.22 6.52 -9.55
CA HIS A 158 -1.94 7.75 -9.95
C HIS A 158 -1.07 8.82 -10.64
N VAL A 159 0.09 8.45 -11.15
CA VAL A 159 1.04 9.40 -11.76
C VAL A 159 0.50 10.04 -13.05
N ASP A 160 -0.41 9.37 -13.73
CA ASP A 160 -1.13 9.81 -14.92
C ASP A 160 -2.06 11.01 -14.67
N LYS A 161 -2.48 11.23 -13.42
CA LYS A 161 -3.28 12.41 -13.03
C LYS A 161 -2.50 13.72 -13.13
N ALA A 162 -1.17 13.68 -12.98
CA ALA A 162 -0.31 14.83 -13.23
C ALA A 162 0.01 14.90 -14.71
N GLN A 163 -0.72 15.68 -15.48
CA GLN A 163 -0.49 15.89 -16.92
C GLN A 163 0.76 16.76 -17.15
N ASP A 164 1.91 16.34 -16.63
CA ASP A 164 3.19 17.05 -16.64
C ASP A 164 4.30 16.09 -17.08
N LEU A 165 4.68 16.18 -18.32
CA LEU A 165 5.68 15.29 -18.93
C LEU A 165 7.07 15.43 -18.29
N ALA A 166 7.44 16.61 -17.83
CA ALA A 166 8.73 16.82 -17.16
C ALA A 166 8.74 16.06 -15.82
N TYR A 167 7.70 16.21 -15.01
CA TYR A 167 7.55 15.46 -13.77
C TYR A 167 7.54 13.93 -13.99
N LEU A 168 6.82 13.47 -15.03
CA LEU A 168 6.77 12.03 -15.35
C LEU A 168 8.13 11.49 -15.81
N HIS A 169 8.91 12.32 -16.52
CA HIS A 169 10.29 11.99 -16.90
C HIS A 169 11.18 11.89 -15.66
N ASP A 170 11.17 12.91 -14.80
CA ASP A 170 11.98 12.94 -13.57
C ASP A 170 11.62 11.77 -12.64
N LEU A 171 10.32 11.44 -12.52
CA LEU A 171 9.89 10.26 -11.79
C LEU A 171 10.41 8.95 -12.43
N ALA A 172 10.51 8.90 -13.76
CA ALA A 172 11.07 7.73 -14.44
C ALA A 172 12.55 7.51 -14.12
N GLU A 173 13.32 8.59 -13.99
CA GLU A 173 14.76 8.54 -13.66
C GLU A 173 15.02 8.02 -12.23
N THR A 174 14.02 8.03 -11.34
CA THR A 174 14.16 7.44 -9.99
C THR A 174 14.35 5.91 -10.00
N GLY A 175 14.02 5.23 -11.09
CA GLY A 175 14.05 3.77 -11.21
C GLY A 175 12.89 3.03 -10.54
N ALA A 176 11.93 3.75 -9.96
CA ALA A 176 10.70 3.17 -9.41
C ALA A 176 9.73 2.73 -10.52
N GLN A 177 8.89 1.74 -10.23
CA GLN A 177 7.80 1.31 -11.11
C GLN A 177 6.66 2.34 -11.07
N ARG A 178 5.97 2.50 -12.19
CA ARG A 178 4.83 3.43 -12.30
C ARG A 178 3.57 2.67 -12.65
N LEU A 179 2.51 2.95 -11.92
CA LEU A 179 1.18 2.44 -12.22
C LEU A 179 0.37 3.55 -12.89
N ILE A 180 0.00 3.32 -14.12
CA ILE A 180 -0.89 4.19 -14.89
C ILE A 180 -2.29 3.63 -14.77
N GLN A 181 -3.23 4.48 -14.37
CA GLN A 181 -4.63 4.15 -14.29
C GLN A 181 -5.28 4.50 -15.64
N LEU A 182 -5.78 3.50 -16.33
CA LEU A 182 -6.59 3.74 -17.53
C LEU A 182 -8.00 4.07 -17.05
N GLU A 183 -8.41 5.32 -17.21
CA GLU A 183 -9.82 5.71 -17.05
C GLU A 183 -10.53 5.46 -18.40
N ASP A 184 -11.67 4.77 -18.34
CA ASP A 184 -12.56 4.56 -19.49
C ASP A 184 -13.26 5.86 -19.92
#